data_446f608be4eb174276e7f7b69761f652
#
_entry.id   446f608be4eb174276e7f7b69761f652
#
_cell.length_a   1.000
_cell.length_b   1.000
_cell.length_c   1.000
_cell.angle_alpha   90.00
_cell.angle_beta   90.00
_cell.angle_gamma   90.00
#
_symmetry.space_group_name_H-M   'P 1'
#
loop_
_entity.id
_entity.type
_entity.pdbx_description
1 polymer ?
#
loop_
_entity_poly.entity_id
_entity_poly.type
_entity_poly.pdbx_seq_one_letter_code
_entity_poly.pdbx_strand_id
1 'polypeptide(L)'
;MITLCSCKGKKQEDVVTLPTITWLTETEHDFGTYHERDTVAFDFVYRNEGPGDFVIERLEGTCGCTRAHQSRQSVAPGQNDTIHVTYDGNGFTPGYFIKGVNIYAAGKLVDRLQIKGVYEPQEEPQAE
;
A
#
# COMPACT_ATOMS: atom_id res chain seq x y z
N MET A 1 -15.27 -22.68 49.91
CA MET A 1 -15.02 -22.45 49.35
C MET A 1 -14.68 -22.08 48.24
N ILE A 2 -14.52 -21.98 47.54
CA ILE A 2 -14.17 -21.68 46.65
C ILE A 2 -13.87 -21.18 45.64
N THR A 3 -13.71 -21.13 45.13
CA THR A 3 -13.32 -20.71 44.33
C THR A 3 -13.13 -20.31 43.25
N LEU A 4 -13.07 -20.25 42.71
CA LEU A 4 -12.77 -19.93 41.84
C LEU A 4 -12.40 -19.50 40.85
N CYS A 5 -12.21 -19.41 40.41
CA CYS A 5 -11.73 -19.02 39.62
C CYS A 5 -11.57 -18.65 38.62
N SER A 6 -11.58 -18.65 38.31
CA SER A 6 -11.27 -18.29 37.48
C SER A 6 -10.97 -18.01 36.48
N CYS A 7 -10.82 -18.10 36.15
CA CYS A 7 -10.33 -17.85 35.36
C CYS A 7 -10.32 -17.44 34.36
N LYS A 8 -10.38 -17.31 34.20
CA LYS A 8 -10.29 -16.93 33.48
C LYS A 8 -9.83 -16.79 32.54
N GLY A 9 -9.55 -16.96 32.20
CA GLY A 9 -8.95 -16.78 31.48
C GLY A 9 -8.98 -16.57 30.53
N LYS A 10 -9.15 -16.52 30.13
CA LYS A 10 -9.10 -16.30 29.32
C LYS A 10 -8.59 -16.09 28.42
N LYS A 11 -8.27 -16.28 27.87
CA LYS A 11 -7.72 -16.13 27.16
C LYS A 11 -7.89 -15.46 26.23
N GLN A 12 -7.83 -15.05 25.79
CA GLN A 12 -7.97 -14.49 24.90
C GLN A 12 -7.30 -14.40 24.11
N GLU A 13 -6.97 -14.74 23.69
CA GLU A 13 -6.38 -14.68 23.10
C GLU A 13 -6.18 -14.54 22.15
N ASP A 14 -5.83 -14.61 21.72
CA ASP A 14 -5.56 -14.68 20.58
C ASP A 14 -6.03 -13.70 19.71
N VAL A 15 -6.55 -12.63 20.03
CA VAL A 15 -6.90 -11.54 19.21
C VAL A 15 -5.65 -10.74 18.97
N VAL A 16 -5.10 -10.83 17.78
CA VAL A 16 -4.01 -9.99 17.41
C VAL A 16 -4.60 -8.63 17.07
N THR A 17 -4.27 -7.64 17.86
CA THR A 17 -4.76 -6.30 17.62
C THR A 17 -3.73 -5.58 16.77
N LEU A 18 -4.13 -5.23 15.55
CA LEU A 18 -3.24 -4.48 14.69
C LEU A 18 -3.17 -3.05 15.14
N PRO A 19 -2.01 -2.43 15.04
CA PRO A 19 -1.94 -1.00 15.28
C PRO A 19 -2.79 -0.24 14.30
N THR A 20 -3.22 0.93 14.70
CA THR A 20 -3.93 1.84 13.81
C THR A 20 -2.91 2.63 13.02
N ILE A 21 -3.12 2.77 11.74
CA ILE A 21 -2.26 3.62 10.92
C ILE A 21 -3.08 4.79 10.40
N THR A 22 -2.38 5.90 10.19
CA THR A 22 -2.99 7.09 9.62
C THR A 22 -2.23 7.42 8.34
N TRP A 23 -2.96 7.57 7.25
CA TRP A 23 -2.32 7.96 6.00
C TRP A 23 -2.04 9.43 6.01
N LEU A 24 -0.79 9.79 5.71
CA LEU A 24 -0.38 11.18 5.65
C LEU A 24 -0.46 11.73 4.24
N THR A 25 -0.64 10.85 3.28
CA THR A 25 -0.90 11.23 1.89
C THR A 25 -2.26 10.70 1.50
N GLU A 26 -2.70 11.04 0.33
CA GLU A 26 -3.89 10.39 -0.23
C GLU A 26 -3.60 8.91 -0.43
N THR A 27 -4.64 8.09 -0.44
CA THR A 27 -4.50 6.66 -0.68
C THR A 27 -4.87 6.29 -2.10
N GLU A 28 -5.34 7.25 -2.87
CA GLU A 28 -5.55 7.12 -4.30
C GLU A 28 -4.80 8.25 -4.96
N HIS A 29 -3.90 7.91 -5.84
CA HIS A 29 -3.12 8.95 -6.51
C HIS A 29 -3.41 8.92 -8.00
N ASP A 30 -3.71 10.08 -8.55
CA ASP A 30 -4.00 10.24 -9.96
C ASP A 30 -2.81 10.94 -10.60
N PHE A 31 -2.12 10.24 -11.47
CA PHE A 31 -0.98 10.82 -12.16
C PHE A 31 -1.40 11.79 -13.26
N GLY A 32 -2.71 11.82 -13.58
CA GLY A 32 -3.18 12.66 -14.66
C GLY A 32 -2.79 12.07 -16.00
N THR A 33 -2.75 12.91 -17.00
CA THR A 33 -2.37 12.50 -18.34
C THR A 33 -0.89 12.77 -18.53
N TYR A 34 -0.16 11.76 -18.98
CA TYR A 34 1.25 11.94 -19.22
C TYR A 34 1.59 11.32 -20.56
N HIS A 35 2.71 11.78 -21.14
CA HIS A 35 3.00 11.49 -22.53
C HIS A 35 4.29 10.73 -22.74
N GLU A 36 5.12 10.65 -21.70
CA GLU A 36 6.42 10.04 -21.87
C GLU A 36 6.40 8.62 -21.43
N ARG A 37 7.13 7.78 -22.16
CA ARG A 37 7.18 6.36 -21.84
C ARG A 37 8.14 6.18 -20.69
N ASP A 38 7.64 6.44 -19.51
CA ASP A 38 8.46 6.40 -18.31
C ASP A 38 7.68 5.76 -17.20
N THR A 39 8.40 5.20 -16.27
CA THR A 39 7.77 4.66 -15.07
C THR A 39 7.31 5.80 -14.20
N VAL A 40 6.07 5.78 -13.79
CA VAL A 40 5.56 6.78 -12.86
C VAL A 40 5.57 6.18 -11.47
N ALA A 41 5.74 7.03 -10.48
CA ALA A 41 5.90 6.57 -9.11
C ALA A 41 5.25 7.54 -8.13
N PHE A 42 4.79 7.01 -7.03
CA PHE A 42 4.25 7.84 -5.96
C PHE A 42 4.55 7.17 -4.62
N ASP A 43 4.87 7.98 -3.64
CA ASP A 43 5.17 7.51 -2.30
C ASP A 43 3.96 7.75 -1.42
N PHE A 44 3.40 6.66 -0.92
CA PHE A 44 2.31 6.74 0.05
C PHE A 44 2.93 6.68 1.43
N VAL A 45 2.63 7.67 2.25
CA VAL A 45 3.26 7.79 3.57
C VAL A 45 2.21 7.60 4.64
N TYR A 46 2.54 6.81 5.65
CA TYR A 46 1.63 6.60 6.76
C TYR A 46 2.40 6.68 8.07
N ARG A 47 1.64 6.86 9.15
CA ARG A 47 2.18 6.87 10.51
C ARG A 47 1.54 5.75 11.29
N ASN A 48 2.35 5.06 12.08
CA ASN A 48 1.82 4.07 12.99
C ASN A 48 1.39 4.78 14.26
N GLU A 49 0.09 4.72 14.58
CA GLU A 49 -0.41 5.36 15.80
C GLU A 49 -0.36 4.42 16.99
N GLY A 50 0.08 3.19 16.79
CA GLY A 50 0.16 2.22 17.85
C GLY A 50 -1.19 1.57 18.13
N PRO A 51 -1.23 0.73 19.14
CA PRO A 51 -0.12 0.26 19.96
C PRO A 51 0.68 -0.80 19.22
N GLY A 52 1.95 -0.86 19.51
CA GLY A 52 2.81 -1.89 18.95
C GLY A 52 3.31 -1.57 17.58
N ASP A 53 4.23 -2.40 17.11
CA ASP A 53 4.85 -2.20 15.81
C ASP A 53 3.91 -2.64 14.70
N PHE A 54 3.96 -1.92 13.60
CA PHE A 54 3.20 -2.30 12.42
C PHE A 54 4.16 -2.95 11.42
N VAL A 55 3.86 -4.19 11.05
CA VAL A 55 4.72 -4.97 10.16
C VAL A 55 3.90 -5.37 8.96
N ILE A 56 4.32 -4.90 7.78
CA ILE A 56 3.66 -5.29 6.55
C ILE A 56 4.24 -6.64 6.14
N GLU A 57 3.38 -7.63 6.00
CA GLU A 57 3.81 -8.94 5.59
C GLU A 57 3.98 -9.04 4.09
N ARG A 58 3.13 -8.35 3.35
CA ARG A 58 3.15 -8.48 1.91
C ARG A 58 2.48 -7.27 1.28
N LEU A 59 3.08 -6.79 0.22
CA LEU A 59 2.48 -5.79 -0.64
C LEU A 59 2.25 -6.45 -1.98
N GLU A 60 1.03 -6.35 -2.49
CA GLU A 60 0.68 -7.09 -3.68
C GLU A 60 0.03 -6.17 -4.67
N GLY A 61 0.71 -5.93 -5.79
CA GLY A 61 0.11 -5.17 -6.86
C GLY A 61 -0.88 -6.01 -7.62
N THR A 62 -1.89 -5.37 -8.19
CA THR A 62 -2.92 -6.09 -8.89
C THR A 62 -2.50 -6.50 -10.30
N CYS A 63 -1.32 -6.06 -10.75
CA CYS A 63 -0.76 -6.57 -11.99
C CYS A 63 0.75 -6.56 -11.86
N GLY A 64 1.43 -7.28 -12.76
CA GLY A 64 2.87 -7.31 -12.74
C GLY A 64 3.52 -6.00 -13.11
N CYS A 65 2.73 -5.07 -13.61
CA CYS A 65 3.20 -3.75 -14.01
C CYS A 65 3.21 -2.76 -12.85
N THR A 66 2.67 -3.15 -11.70
CA THR A 66 2.59 -2.30 -10.52
C THR A 66 3.42 -2.95 -9.43
N ARG A 67 4.40 -2.22 -8.94
CA ARG A 67 5.31 -2.73 -7.92
C ARG A 67 5.27 -1.83 -6.73
N ALA A 68 5.41 -2.43 -5.57
CA ALA A 68 5.35 -1.68 -4.32
C ALA A 68 6.33 -2.26 -3.34
N HIS A 69 6.99 -1.39 -2.60
CA HIS A 69 7.82 -1.87 -1.51
C HIS A 69 7.87 -0.81 -0.42
N GLN A 70 8.06 -1.28 0.82
CA GLN A 70 8.12 -0.42 1.97
C GLN A 70 9.57 -0.13 2.30
N SER A 71 9.79 1.04 2.92
CA SER A 71 11.14 1.42 3.30
C SER A 71 11.59 0.72 4.57
N ARG A 72 10.65 0.39 5.46
CA ARG A 72 10.99 -0.25 6.72
C ARG A 72 10.20 -1.52 6.87
N GLN A 73 10.83 -2.55 7.44
CA GLN A 73 10.12 -3.78 7.68
C GLN A 73 9.16 -3.66 8.84
N SER A 74 9.50 -2.86 9.83
CA SER A 74 8.71 -2.70 11.03
C SER A 74 8.69 -1.22 11.38
N VAL A 75 7.52 -0.71 11.73
CA VAL A 75 7.33 0.70 12.04
C VAL A 75 6.83 0.80 13.46
N ALA A 76 7.60 1.46 14.31
CA ALA A 76 7.23 1.61 15.71
C ALA A 76 6.14 2.67 15.87
N PRO A 77 5.41 2.64 16.99
CA PRO A 77 4.38 3.66 17.20
C PRO A 77 4.97 5.07 17.13
N GLY A 78 4.28 5.94 16.45
CA GLY A 78 4.72 7.32 16.27
C GLY A 78 5.65 7.52 15.10
N GLN A 79 6.07 6.46 14.45
CA GLN A 79 6.97 6.58 13.30
C GLN A 79 6.21 6.50 12.00
N ASN A 80 6.81 7.07 10.99
CA ASN A 80 6.25 7.06 9.64
C ASN A 80 7.00 6.06 8.78
N ASP A 81 6.34 5.59 7.75
CA ASP A 81 7.01 4.82 6.71
C ASP A 81 6.41 5.16 5.37
N THR A 82 7.13 4.81 4.33
CA THR A 82 6.74 5.10 2.97
C THR A 82 6.58 3.80 2.20
N ILE A 83 5.49 3.71 1.45
CA ILE A 83 5.30 2.63 0.51
C ILE A 83 5.48 3.25 -0.87
N HIS A 84 6.54 2.83 -1.54
CA HIS A 84 6.91 3.35 -2.85
C HIS A 84 6.23 2.50 -3.91
N VAL A 85 5.39 3.11 -4.74
CA VAL A 85 4.63 2.38 -5.76
C VAL A 85 5.03 2.90 -7.11
N THR A 86 5.34 1.98 -8.02
CA THR A 86 5.68 2.33 -9.39
C THR A 86 4.76 1.61 -10.35
N TYR A 87 4.56 2.23 -11.49
CA TYR A 87 3.76 1.65 -12.56
C TYR A 87 4.51 1.86 -13.87
N ASP A 88 4.82 0.77 -14.56
CA ASP A 88 5.60 0.86 -15.78
C ASP A 88 4.74 0.78 -17.04
N GLY A 89 3.43 0.84 -16.87
CA GLY A 89 2.53 0.90 -18.01
C GLY A 89 2.34 -0.41 -18.72
N ASN A 90 2.85 -1.50 -18.13
CA ASN A 90 2.70 -2.82 -18.76
C ASN A 90 3.12 -2.75 -20.22
N GLY A 91 4.32 -2.22 -20.48
CA GLY A 91 4.80 -2.05 -21.83
C GLY A 91 4.33 -0.75 -22.44
N PHE A 92 3.83 0.15 -21.61
CA PHE A 92 3.39 1.47 -22.05
C PHE A 92 2.21 1.38 -22.99
N THR A 93 1.21 0.61 -22.58
CA THR A 93 -0.06 0.54 -23.31
C THR A 93 -0.77 1.87 -23.17
N PRO A 94 -1.18 2.51 -24.27
CA PRO A 94 -1.88 3.77 -24.14
C PRO A 94 -3.24 3.61 -23.51
N GLY A 95 -3.70 4.66 -22.88
CA GLY A 95 -5.04 4.71 -22.36
C GLY A 95 -5.06 4.86 -20.86
N TYR A 96 -6.23 4.67 -20.31
CA TYR A 96 -6.50 4.85 -18.90
C TYR A 96 -6.15 3.60 -18.12
N PHE A 97 -5.59 3.79 -16.95
CA PHE A 97 -5.32 2.66 -16.07
C PHE A 97 -5.77 2.98 -14.66
N ILE A 98 -6.18 1.94 -13.96
CA ILE A 98 -6.39 1.95 -12.51
C ILE A 98 -5.76 0.68 -11.99
N LYS A 99 -4.85 0.81 -11.03
CA LYS A 99 -4.17 -0.34 -10.44
C LYS A 99 -4.17 -0.19 -8.95
N GLY A 100 -4.15 -1.30 -8.26
CA GLY A 100 -4.19 -1.30 -6.81
C GLY A 100 -3.01 -2.01 -6.21
N VAL A 101 -2.75 -1.71 -4.94
CA VAL A 101 -1.76 -2.41 -4.14
C VAL A 101 -2.44 -2.81 -2.86
N ASN A 102 -2.49 -4.09 -2.61
CA ASN A 102 -3.08 -4.63 -1.39
C ASN A 102 -2.01 -4.74 -0.32
N ILE A 103 -2.35 -4.34 0.89
CA ILE A 103 -1.44 -4.37 2.01
C ILE A 103 -1.90 -5.42 2.98
N TYR A 104 -1.04 -6.39 3.27
CA TYR A 104 -1.36 -7.49 4.18
C TYR A 104 -0.49 -7.41 5.42
N ALA A 105 -1.11 -7.57 6.56
CA ALA A 105 -0.44 -7.61 7.85
C ALA A 105 -1.22 -8.54 8.76
N ALA A 106 -0.52 -9.29 9.60
CA ALA A 106 -1.15 -10.22 10.54
C ALA A 106 -2.13 -11.16 9.86
N GLY A 107 -1.77 -11.61 8.65
CA GLY A 107 -2.56 -12.59 7.94
C GLY A 107 -3.81 -12.06 7.28
N LYS A 108 -4.00 -10.76 7.21
CA LYS A 108 -5.22 -10.24 6.61
C LYS A 108 -4.94 -9.02 5.77
N LEU A 109 -5.85 -8.74 4.88
CA LEU A 109 -5.81 -7.53 4.07
C LEU A 109 -6.23 -6.37 4.95
N VAL A 110 -5.32 -5.42 5.16
CA VAL A 110 -5.62 -4.33 6.07
C VAL A 110 -5.95 -3.04 5.32
N ASP A 111 -5.44 -2.89 4.09
CA ASP A 111 -5.76 -1.68 3.34
C ASP A 111 -5.37 -1.88 1.89
N ARG A 112 -5.79 -0.96 1.07
CA ARG A 112 -5.51 -1.00 -0.36
C ARG A 112 -5.20 0.40 -0.84
N LEU A 113 -4.14 0.52 -1.62
CA LEU A 113 -3.77 1.77 -2.27
C LEU A 113 -4.17 1.68 -3.73
N GLN A 114 -4.35 2.83 -4.37
CA GLN A 114 -4.76 2.84 -5.75
C GLN A 114 -4.01 3.92 -6.49
N ILE A 115 -3.60 3.61 -7.71
CA ILE A 115 -3.03 4.60 -8.62
C ILE A 115 -3.84 4.57 -9.89
N LYS A 116 -3.89 5.70 -10.56
CA LYS A 116 -4.61 5.80 -11.83
C LYS A 116 -3.99 6.90 -12.65
N GLY A 117 -4.29 6.89 -13.93
CA GLY A 117 -3.78 7.89 -14.83
C GLY A 117 -4.12 7.55 -16.25
N VAL A 118 -3.66 8.41 -17.16
CA VAL A 118 -3.86 8.21 -18.59
C VAL A 118 -2.51 8.37 -19.26
N TYR A 119 -2.08 7.32 -19.95
CA TYR A 119 -0.88 7.42 -20.76
C TYR A 119 -1.29 7.73 -22.19
N GLU A 120 -0.81 8.85 -22.69
CA GLU A 120 -1.19 9.30 -24.01
C GLU A 120 0.10 9.60 -24.75
N PRO A 121 0.60 8.66 -25.55
CA PRO A 121 1.91 8.86 -26.16
C PRO A 121 1.91 10.08 -27.04
N GLN A 122 3.05 10.77 -27.02
CA GLN A 122 3.21 11.86 -27.95
C GLN A 122 3.33 11.30 -29.31
N GLU A 123 2.58 11.86 -30.22
CA GLU A 123 2.72 11.46 -31.57
C GLU A 123 4.00 11.98 -32.07
N GLU A 124 4.79 11.08 -32.64
CA GLU A 124 5.97 11.53 -33.27
C GLU A 124 5.63 12.16 -34.55
N PRO A 125 6.26 13.26 -34.91
CA PRO A 125 6.01 13.84 -36.21
C PRO A 125 6.36 12.79 -37.23
N GLN A 126 5.44 12.58 -38.12
CA GLN A 126 5.69 11.64 -39.17
C GLN A 126 6.64 12.27 -40.10
N ALA A 127 7.71 11.60 -40.32
CA ALA A 127 8.61 12.11 -41.33
C ALA A 127 8.00 11.72 -42.63
N GLU A 128 7.67 12.59 -43.37
CA GLU A 128 7.03 12.19 -44.55
C GLU A 128 7.83 12.22 -45.66
#